data_0e6c719d994f6883c66ce7cae98a108f
#
_entry.id   0e6c719d994f6883c66ce7cae98a108f
#
_cell.length_a   1.000
_cell.length_b   1.000
_cell.length_c   1.000
_cell.angle_alpha   90.00
_cell.angle_beta   90.00
_cell.angle_gamma   90.00
#
_symmetry.space_group_name_H-M   'P 1'
#
loop_
_entity.id
_entity.type
_entity.pdbx_description
1 polymer ?
#
loop_
_entity_poly.entity_id
_entity_poly.type
_entity_poly.pdbx_seq_one_letter_code
_entity_poly.pdbx_strand_id
1 'polypeptide(L)'
;PNWLCKEGILARFNNLKGRAVVRATRIYNNLQSQQLTSSALNSSMGQCFALEPLARLYLTSPSKPQNWPVLASEQGQMAQLDIPYFTHQTDKPHLMANQPEPLVKDYFVKSGVDEARERIEKLNDETIAFQLEVIDGLTRAKPLRRQSLAFSNPCSPKSPPPTPKQIAAQIIGAARGNGVEWLGFDLAKDCTRYHFRPISPSLYSGTLGIALFLACMLKSTDAVSEKHINLYEDQIKCILAPLFSFASRPPKADVARWWRNQPMGLAGAAGQLLTLHIFETLNLPFIDKYICQDTATNLVDGFDLASIETSPPFILSGTAGLIGPLLKIDSDESISLASKIGNHLAQVLQTQKDDHSDGFEMGRLGLEIALSRVQFKTGHPNRVSSTEKLIMLDDVFKRVNRKSPLPEYHFGVFHGLSGIGLNTLNTPESNFTLCNIASVGLWNHMISY
;
A
#
# COMPACT_ATOMS: atom_id res chain seq x y z
N PRO A 1 -1.12 7.02 -35.52
CA PRO A 1 -0.73 8.13 -34.64
C PRO A 1 0.27 9.08 -35.30
N ASN A 2 1.22 8.59 -36.10
CA ASN A 2 2.30 9.39 -36.72
C ASN A 2 1.83 10.54 -37.62
N TRP A 3 0.60 10.49 -38.17
CA TRP A 3 0.03 11.58 -38.99
C TRP A 3 -0.15 12.88 -38.18
N LEU A 4 -0.44 12.77 -36.85
CA LEU A 4 -0.56 13.92 -35.98
C LEU A 4 0.73 14.76 -35.90
N CYS A 5 1.88 14.09 -35.96
CA CYS A 5 3.19 14.76 -35.96
C CYS A 5 3.55 15.26 -37.38
N LYS A 6 3.20 14.51 -38.43
CA LYS A 6 3.59 14.82 -39.80
C LYS A 6 2.79 15.96 -40.45
N GLU A 7 1.54 16.13 -40.09
CA GLU A 7 0.65 17.16 -40.74
C GLU A 7 0.67 18.51 -40.01
N GLY A 8 1.62 18.74 -39.13
CA GLY A 8 1.71 20.02 -38.41
C GLY A 8 0.55 20.30 -37.46
N ILE A 9 -0.27 19.27 -37.14
CA ILE A 9 -1.43 19.42 -36.27
C ILE A 9 -0.99 19.88 -34.90
N LEU A 10 0.12 19.35 -34.34
CA LEU A 10 0.66 19.78 -33.07
C LEU A 10 1.05 21.27 -33.06
N ALA A 11 1.46 21.82 -34.20
CA ALA A 11 1.80 23.23 -34.30
C ALA A 11 0.58 24.17 -34.06
N ARG A 12 -0.64 23.66 -34.28
CA ARG A 12 -1.87 24.42 -33.99
C ARG A 12 -2.09 24.63 -32.49
N PHE A 13 -1.42 23.86 -31.65
CA PHE A 13 -1.46 23.99 -30.21
C PHE A 13 -0.36 24.90 -29.65
N ASN A 14 0.50 25.46 -30.50
CA ASN A 14 1.51 26.40 -30.05
C ASN A 14 0.86 27.69 -29.53
N ASN A 15 1.52 28.32 -28.58
CA ASN A 15 1.08 29.57 -27.93
C ASN A 15 -0.26 29.50 -27.19
N LEU A 16 -0.87 28.34 -27.06
CA LEU A 16 -2.05 28.20 -26.20
C LEU A 16 -1.64 28.31 -24.73
N LYS A 17 -2.53 28.89 -23.91
CA LYS A 17 -2.33 28.98 -22.47
C LYS A 17 -3.04 27.85 -21.79
N GLY A 18 -2.29 27.05 -21.04
CA GLY A 18 -2.81 26.01 -20.15
C GLY A 18 -2.64 26.42 -18.68
N ARG A 19 -3.51 25.95 -17.81
CA ARG A 19 -3.32 26.12 -16.36
C ARG A 19 -2.18 25.23 -15.89
N ALA A 20 -1.24 25.82 -15.13
CA ALA A 20 -0.20 25.08 -14.42
C ALA A 20 -0.61 24.88 -12.96
N VAL A 21 -0.62 23.63 -12.49
CA VAL A 21 -0.94 23.30 -11.10
C VAL A 21 0.34 23.14 -10.32
N VAL A 22 0.72 24.16 -9.58
CA VAL A 22 1.91 24.15 -8.71
C VAL A 22 1.61 23.35 -7.44
N ARG A 23 0.43 23.56 -6.84
CA ARG A 23 -0.06 22.83 -5.69
C ARG A 23 -1.53 22.48 -5.86
N ALA A 24 -1.97 21.44 -5.15
CA ALA A 24 -3.39 21.09 -5.12
C ALA A 24 -4.22 22.28 -4.58
N THR A 25 -5.30 22.64 -5.26
CA THR A 25 -6.20 23.74 -4.87
C THR A 25 -6.68 23.64 -3.42
N ARG A 26 -6.84 22.42 -2.90
CA ARG A 26 -7.21 22.17 -1.50
C ARG A 26 -6.22 22.78 -0.50
N ILE A 27 -4.92 22.83 -0.83
CA ILE A 27 -3.91 23.45 0.05
C ILE A 27 -4.17 24.95 0.15
N TYR A 28 -4.40 25.62 -0.97
CA TYR A 28 -4.71 27.04 -0.98
C TYR A 28 -6.03 27.36 -0.26
N ASN A 29 -7.08 26.55 -0.45
CA ASN A 29 -8.34 26.73 0.26
C ASN A 29 -8.18 26.62 1.78
N ASN A 30 -7.37 25.67 2.25
CA ASN A 30 -7.09 25.53 3.69
C ASN A 30 -6.35 26.77 4.23
N LEU A 31 -5.34 27.26 3.50
CA LEU A 31 -4.59 28.45 3.90
C LEU A 31 -5.48 29.70 3.88
N GLN A 32 -6.33 29.86 2.86
CA GLN A 32 -7.30 30.95 2.79
C GLN A 32 -8.26 30.92 3.98
N SER A 33 -8.75 29.74 4.35
CA SER A 33 -9.59 29.59 5.54
C SER A 33 -8.86 29.99 6.83
N GLN A 34 -7.55 29.72 6.92
CA GLN A 34 -6.71 30.18 8.05
C GLN A 34 -6.50 31.70 8.05
N GLN A 35 -6.32 32.33 6.88
CA GLN A 35 -6.21 33.78 6.77
C GLN A 35 -7.50 34.50 7.19
N LEU A 36 -8.65 33.88 7.05
CA LEU A 36 -9.95 34.43 7.41
C LEU A 36 -10.31 34.20 8.88
N THR A 37 -9.44 33.61 9.69
CA THR A 37 -9.65 33.50 11.13
C THR A 37 -9.51 34.87 11.82
N SER A 38 -10.21 35.05 12.91
CA SER A 38 -10.14 36.32 13.68
C SER A 38 -8.72 36.64 14.14
N SER A 39 -7.93 35.66 14.50
CA SER A 39 -6.53 35.83 14.89
C SER A 39 -5.63 36.31 13.73
N ALA A 40 -5.88 35.83 12.51
CA ALA A 40 -5.14 36.25 11.34
C ALA A 40 -5.58 37.64 10.83
N LEU A 41 -6.88 37.96 10.93
CA LEU A 41 -7.42 39.25 10.49
C LEU A 41 -7.05 40.42 11.42
N ASN A 42 -6.72 40.12 12.68
CA ASN A 42 -6.43 41.19 13.66
C ASN A 42 -5.02 41.79 13.56
N SER A 43 -4.11 41.19 12.81
CA SER A 43 -2.76 41.73 12.68
C SER A 43 -2.05 41.27 11.41
N SER A 44 -1.17 42.08 10.87
CA SER A 44 -0.27 41.69 9.76
C SER A 44 0.62 40.50 10.11
N MET A 45 1.02 40.38 11.38
CA MET A 45 1.76 39.24 11.89
C MET A 45 0.92 37.93 11.80
N GLY A 46 -0.37 37.99 12.14
CA GLY A 46 -1.30 36.86 12.00
C GLY A 46 -1.45 36.41 10.54
N GLN A 47 -1.49 37.36 9.59
CA GLN A 47 -1.49 37.04 8.16
C GLN A 47 -0.18 36.34 7.71
N CYS A 48 0.97 36.82 8.19
CA CYS A 48 2.26 36.19 7.90
C CYS A 48 2.31 34.76 8.43
N PHE A 49 1.82 34.49 9.65
CA PHE A 49 1.77 33.15 10.21
C PHE A 49 0.82 32.22 9.42
N ALA A 50 -0.30 32.73 8.95
CA ALA A 50 -1.25 31.93 8.15
C ALA A 50 -0.61 31.48 6.82
N LEU A 51 0.34 32.25 6.25
CA LEU A 51 1.05 31.91 5.01
C LEU A 51 2.41 31.22 5.22
N GLU A 52 2.89 31.11 6.47
CA GLU A 52 4.17 30.47 6.79
C GLU A 52 4.30 29.02 6.24
N PRO A 53 3.25 28.20 6.23
CA PRO A 53 3.33 26.85 5.68
C PRO A 53 3.78 26.80 4.22
N LEU A 54 3.49 27.84 3.40
CA LEU A 54 4.01 27.92 2.03
C LEU A 54 5.54 28.08 2.04
N ALA A 55 6.08 28.94 2.87
CA ALA A 55 7.53 29.16 2.98
C ALA A 55 8.25 27.91 3.49
N ARG A 56 7.70 27.22 4.48
CA ARG A 56 8.27 25.99 5.05
C ARG A 56 8.48 24.90 4.01
N LEU A 57 7.53 24.72 3.10
CA LEU A 57 7.64 23.74 2.02
C LEU A 57 8.82 24.05 1.07
N TYR A 58 9.13 25.32 0.82
CA TYR A 58 10.29 25.70 0.03
C TYR A 58 11.60 25.55 0.80
N LEU A 59 11.62 25.85 2.09
CA LEU A 59 12.82 25.70 2.93
C LEU A 59 13.28 24.25 3.06
N THR A 60 12.35 23.29 3.01
CA THR A 60 12.64 21.85 3.09
C THR A 60 12.89 21.20 1.73
N SER A 61 12.65 21.90 0.62
CA SER A 61 12.87 21.37 -0.73
C SER A 61 14.36 21.35 -1.09
N PRO A 62 14.88 20.28 -1.71
CA PRO A 62 16.25 20.24 -2.22
C PRO A 62 16.50 21.21 -3.38
N SER A 63 15.47 21.66 -4.12
CA SER A 63 15.55 22.59 -5.26
C SER A 63 15.20 24.04 -4.91
N LYS A 64 15.66 24.51 -3.76
CA LYS A 64 15.32 25.79 -3.13
C LYS A 64 15.39 27.07 -4.00
N PRO A 65 16.44 27.33 -4.77
CA PRO A 65 16.61 28.68 -5.34
C PRO A 65 15.74 28.94 -6.57
N GLN A 66 15.48 27.93 -7.39
CA GLN A 66 14.81 28.11 -8.69
C GLN A 66 13.32 28.44 -8.56
N ASN A 67 12.68 27.99 -7.48
CA ASN A 67 11.24 28.15 -7.26
C ASN A 67 10.88 29.29 -6.32
N TRP A 68 11.85 30.10 -5.86
CA TRP A 68 11.61 31.25 -4.98
C TRP A 68 10.63 32.27 -5.54
N PRO A 69 10.69 32.63 -6.85
CA PRO A 69 9.70 33.52 -7.45
C PRO A 69 8.27 33.00 -7.35
N VAL A 70 8.09 31.68 -7.38
CA VAL A 70 6.76 31.03 -7.23
C VAL A 70 6.20 31.30 -5.84
N LEU A 71 7.00 31.15 -4.78
CA LEU A 71 6.57 31.46 -3.42
C LEU A 71 6.12 32.91 -3.27
N ALA A 72 6.92 33.86 -3.79
CA ALA A 72 6.57 35.27 -3.73
C ALA A 72 5.24 35.59 -4.45
N SER A 73 5.01 34.93 -5.59
CA SER A 73 3.77 35.05 -6.34
C SER A 73 2.59 34.39 -5.61
N GLU A 74 2.78 33.21 -5.00
CA GLU A 74 1.77 32.53 -4.17
C GLU A 74 1.35 33.42 -2.99
N GLN A 75 2.33 33.97 -2.27
CA GLN A 75 2.06 34.83 -1.13
C GLN A 75 1.36 36.14 -1.55
N GLY A 76 1.76 36.73 -2.66
CA GLY A 76 1.12 37.94 -3.19
C GLY A 76 -0.33 37.75 -3.60
N GLN A 77 -0.65 36.62 -4.27
CA GLN A 77 -2.02 36.31 -4.66
C GLN A 77 -2.87 35.93 -3.43
N MET A 78 -2.33 35.15 -2.51
CA MET A 78 -3.03 34.76 -1.26
C MET A 78 -3.27 35.98 -0.35
N ALA A 79 -2.36 36.97 -0.32
CA ALA A 79 -2.58 38.22 0.42
C ALA A 79 -3.77 39.05 -0.11
N GLN A 80 -4.13 38.86 -1.38
CA GLN A 80 -5.33 39.41 -2.00
C GLN A 80 -6.56 38.52 -1.84
N LEU A 81 -6.45 37.44 -1.06
CA LEU A 81 -7.46 36.40 -0.88
C LEU A 81 -7.82 35.66 -2.18
N ASP A 82 -6.94 35.68 -3.18
CA ASP A 82 -7.08 34.90 -4.40
C ASP A 82 -6.40 33.55 -4.27
N ILE A 83 -6.98 32.54 -4.93
CA ILE A 83 -6.32 31.25 -5.07
C ILE A 83 -5.22 31.40 -6.13
N PRO A 84 -3.94 31.10 -5.80
CA PRO A 84 -2.84 31.24 -6.72
C PRO A 84 -3.09 30.57 -8.06
N TYR A 85 -2.98 31.33 -9.12
CA TYR A 85 -3.22 30.91 -10.49
C TYR A 85 -1.95 31.08 -11.33
N PHE A 86 -1.52 29.95 -11.90
CA PHE A 86 -0.36 29.91 -12.78
C PHE A 86 -0.76 29.32 -14.12
N THR A 87 -0.05 29.74 -15.16
CA THR A 87 -0.26 29.26 -16.52
C THR A 87 1.08 28.86 -17.14
N HIS A 88 1.02 28.13 -18.22
CA HIS A 88 2.14 27.87 -19.11
C HIS A 88 1.69 28.04 -20.57
N GLN A 89 2.62 28.36 -21.45
CA GLN A 89 2.40 28.25 -22.87
C GLN A 89 2.73 26.82 -23.30
N THR A 90 1.89 26.24 -24.17
CA THR A 90 2.01 24.84 -24.55
C THR A 90 3.29 24.47 -25.28
N ASP A 91 3.90 25.47 -25.96
CA ASP A 91 5.14 25.36 -26.73
C ASP A 91 6.38 25.83 -25.99
N LYS A 92 6.24 26.27 -24.74
CA LYS A 92 7.37 26.77 -23.93
C LYS A 92 7.41 26.10 -22.55
N PRO A 93 8.61 25.79 -22.03
CA PRO A 93 8.76 25.16 -20.73
C PRO A 93 8.72 26.16 -19.56
N HIS A 94 8.09 27.32 -19.73
CA HIS A 94 8.10 28.40 -18.76
C HIS A 94 6.84 28.40 -17.90
N LEU A 95 6.99 28.77 -16.62
CA LEU A 95 5.87 29.04 -15.74
C LEU A 95 5.53 30.55 -15.79
N MET A 96 4.25 30.83 -15.96
CA MET A 96 3.71 32.21 -16.04
C MET A 96 2.81 32.46 -14.81
N ALA A 97 2.79 33.68 -14.36
CA ALA A 97 1.77 34.24 -13.46
C ALA A 97 0.95 35.30 -14.20
N ASN A 98 0.34 36.22 -13.48
CA ASN A 98 -0.49 37.31 -14.05
C ASN A 98 0.31 38.37 -14.84
N GLN A 99 1.61 38.17 -15.05
CA GLN A 99 2.47 39.07 -15.80
C GLN A 99 2.78 38.51 -17.20
N PRO A 100 3.07 39.38 -18.19
CA PRO A 100 3.41 38.99 -19.55
C PRO A 100 4.75 38.24 -19.64
N GLU A 101 5.66 38.49 -18.70
CA GLU A 101 6.96 37.80 -18.63
C GLU A 101 6.89 36.50 -17.85
N PRO A 102 7.74 35.51 -18.19
CA PRO A 102 7.83 34.27 -17.44
C PRO A 102 8.20 34.50 -15.98
N LEU A 103 7.43 33.94 -15.06
CA LEU A 103 7.75 33.92 -13.63
C LEU A 103 9.00 33.09 -13.36
N VAL A 104 9.08 31.92 -13.98
CA VAL A 104 10.26 31.06 -13.96
C VAL A 104 10.51 30.53 -15.37
N LYS A 105 11.68 30.79 -15.91
CA LYS A 105 12.14 30.22 -17.18
C LYS A 105 12.54 28.76 -16.96
N ASP A 106 12.24 27.91 -17.94
CA ASP A 106 12.61 26.48 -17.94
C ASP A 106 12.16 25.74 -16.68
N TYR A 107 10.97 26.10 -16.17
CA TYR A 107 10.35 25.46 -15.01
C TYR A 107 10.01 24.00 -15.28
N PHE A 108 9.53 23.71 -16.48
CA PHE A 108 9.24 22.36 -16.94
C PHE A 108 10.44 21.81 -17.70
N VAL A 109 10.69 20.50 -17.59
CA VAL A 109 11.79 19.83 -18.31
C VAL A 109 11.62 19.93 -19.83
N LYS A 110 10.36 19.95 -20.29
CA LYS A 110 9.96 20.06 -21.70
C LYS A 110 8.68 20.87 -21.83
N SER A 111 8.44 21.39 -23.04
CA SER A 111 7.15 21.99 -23.34
C SER A 111 6.04 20.93 -23.46
N GLY A 112 4.80 21.32 -23.26
CA GLY A 112 3.65 20.42 -23.40
C GLY A 112 3.53 19.82 -24.80
N VAL A 113 3.87 20.60 -25.85
CA VAL A 113 3.87 20.13 -27.24
C VAL A 113 4.98 19.11 -27.49
N ASP A 114 6.17 19.31 -26.93
CA ASP A 114 7.27 18.35 -27.07
C ASP A 114 6.99 17.05 -26.33
N GLU A 115 6.44 17.13 -25.13
CA GLU A 115 6.00 15.94 -24.38
C GLU A 115 4.90 15.17 -25.12
N ALA A 116 3.92 15.89 -25.72
CA ALA A 116 2.87 15.28 -26.53
C ALA A 116 3.43 14.61 -27.78
N ARG A 117 4.39 15.24 -28.46
CA ARG A 117 5.09 14.69 -29.62
C ARG A 117 5.78 13.39 -29.28
N GLU A 118 6.60 13.38 -28.22
CA GLU A 118 7.28 12.15 -27.81
C GLU A 118 6.34 11.03 -27.42
N ARG A 119 5.22 11.36 -26.75
CA ARG A 119 4.20 10.34 -26.43
C ARG A 119 3.55 9.75 -27.66
N ILE A 120 3.26 10.58 -28.66
CA ILE A 120 2.67 10.12 -29.94
C ILE A 120 3.67 9.26 -30.71
N GLU A 121 4.95 9.64 -30.74
CA GLU A 121 6.01 8.88 -31.40
C GLU A 121 6.25 7.51 -30.75
N LYS A 122 6.07 7.43 -29.41
CA LYS A 122 6.18 6.18 -28.65
C LYS A 122 4.92 5.32 -28.68
N LEU A 123 3.81 5.82 -29.23
CA LEU A 123 2.58 5.03 -29.37
C LEU A 123 2.79 3.88 -30.33
N ASN A 124 2.59 2.68 -29.85
CA ASN A 124 2.55 1.44 -30.62
C ASN A 124 1.28 0.66 -30.29
N ASP A 125 1.02 -0.42 -30.98
CA ASP A 125 -0.18 -1.24 -30.77
C ASP A 125 -0.26 -1.82 -29.35
N GLU A 126 0.87 -2.16 -28.76
CA GLU A 126 0.95 -2.64 -27.37
C GLU A 126 0.51 -1.56 -26.36
N THR A 127 1.00 -0.33 -26.54
CA THR A 127 0.62 0.82 -25.68
C THR A 127 -0.87 1.13 -25.82
N ILE A 128 -1.40 1.06 -27.04
CA ILE A 128 -2.83 1.26 -27.30
C ILE A 128 -3.66 0.15 -26.65
N ALA A 129 -3.26 -1.11 -26.81
CA ALA A 129 -3.93 -2.25 -26.17
C ALA A 129 -3.94 -2.11 -24.64
N PHE A 130 -2.82 -1.69 -24.05
CA PHE A 130 -2.72 -1.40 -22.62
C PHE A 130 -3.72 -0.32 -22.18
N GLN A 131 -3.79 0.81 -22.89
CA GLN A 131 -4.74 1.89 -22.55
C GLN A 131 -6.19 1.44 -22.69
N LEU A 132 -6.52 0.64 -23.69
CA LEU A 132 -7.87 0.07 -23.84
C LEU A 132 -8.21 -0.86 -22.69
N GLU A 133 -7.27 -1.68 -22.23
CA GLU A 133 -7.47 -2.56 -21.09
C GLU A 133 -7.68 -1.77 -19.77
N VAL A 134 -6.94 -0.67 -19.55
CA VAL A 134 -7.15 0.23 -18.42
C VAL A 134 -8.56 0.84 -18.47
N ILE A 135 -8.98 1.33 -19.64
CA ILE A 135 -10.32 1.90 -19.81
C ILE A 135 -11.41 0.84 -19.55
N ASP A 136 -11.25 -0.35 -20.09
CA ASP A 136 -12.19 -1.45 -19.89
C ASP A 136 -12.26 -1.88 -18.42
N GLY A 137 -11.11 -2.04 -17.76
CA GLY A 137 -11.04 -2.33 -16.32
C GLY A 137 -11.72 -1.28 -15.46
N LEU A 138 -11.47 0.01 -15.72
CA LEU A 138 -12.11 1.11 -15.01
C LEU A 138 -13.62 1.19 -15.25
N THR A 139 -14.09 0.86 -16.45
CA THR A 139 -15.52 0.87 -16.78
C THR A 139 -16.26 -0.31 -16.19
N ARG A 140 -15.63 -1.48 -16.11
CA ARG A 140 -16.18 -2.68 -15.44
C ARG A 140 -16.16 -2.54 -13.91
N ALA A 141 -15.19 -1.81 -13.37
CA ALA A 141 -15.06 -1.51 -11.94
C ALA A 141 -16.10 -0.49 -11.44
N LYS A 142 -17.10 -0.10 -12.25
CA LYS A 142 -18.25 0.65 -11.72
C LYS A 142 -18.77 -0.12 -10.51
N PRO A 143 -18.91 0.56 -9.33
CA PRO A 143 -19.36 -0.10 -8.12
C PRO A 143 -20.59 -0.90 -8.50
N LEU A 144 -20.57 -2.19 -8.18
CA LEU A 144 -21.76 -3.02 -8.22
C LEU A 144 -22.80 -2.21 -7.45
N ARG A 145 -23.59 -1.41 -8.19
CA ARG A 145 -24.77 -0.76 -7.61
C ARG A 145 -25.44 -1.90 -6.89
N ARG A 146 -25.64 -1.75 -5.60
CA ARG A 146 -26.36 -2.63 -4.72
C ARG A 146 -27.51 -3.34 -5.48
N GLN A 147 -27.17 -4.24 -6.38
CA GLN A 147 -28.02 -5.37 -6.62
C GLN A 147 -28.02 -6.04 -5.26
N SER A 148 -29.16 -5.95 -4.60
CA SER A 148 -29.39 -6.76 -3.41
C SER A 148 -28.67 -8.07 -3.65
N LEU A 149 -27.72 -8.40 -2.79
CA LEU A 149 -27.22 -9.76 -2.68
C LEU A 149 -28.40 -10.58 -2.20
N ALA A 150 -29.41 -10.75 -3.04
CA ALA A 150 -30.23 -11.93 -3.00
C ALA A 150 -29.20 -13.03 -3.16
N PHE A 151 -28.91 -13.75 -2.09
CA PHE A 151 -28.22 -15.01 -2.12
C PHE A 151 -29.04 -15.89 -3.08
N SER A 152 -28.80 -15.72 -4.38
CA SER A 152 -29.19 -16.71 -5.35
C SER A 152 -28.45 -17.95 -4.92
N ASN A 153 -29.19 -19.04 -4.73
CA ASN A 153 -28.66 -20.37 -4.44
C ASN A 153 -27.32 -20.54 -5.11
N PRO A 154 -26.28 -21.06 -4.38
CA PRO A 154 -24.97 -21.23 -4.94
C PRO A 154 -25.13 -21.95 -6.27
N CYS A 155 -24.87 -21.22 -7.35
CA CYS A 155 -24.91 -21.78 -8.68
C CYS A 155 -23.85 -22.89 -8.67
N SER A 156 -24.26 -24.13 -8.77
CA SER A 156 -23.31 -25.24 -8.91
C SER A 156 -22.33 -24.84 -10.00
N PRO A 157 -21.03 -24.82 -9.73
CA PRO A 157 -20.04 -24.37 -10.69
C PRO A 157 -20.23 -25.18 -11.96
N LYS A 158 -20.63 -24.52 -13.05
CA LYS A 158 -20.87 -25.15 -14.36
C LYS A 158 -19.61 -25.76 -14.97
N SER A 159 -18.45 -25.46 -14.38
CA SER A 159 -17.14 -25.97 -14.76
C SER A 159 -16.30 -26.28 -13.51
N PRO A 160 -15.43 -27.30 -13.55
CA PRO A 160 -14.49 -27.55 -12.46
C PRO A 160 -13.59 -26.32 -12.23
N PRO A 161 -13.13 -26.08 -10.99
CA PRO A 161 -12.21 -24.98 -10.72
C PRO A 161 -10.94 -25.13 -11.55
N PRO A 162 -10.32 -24.02 -11.98
CA PRO A 162 -9.11 -24.07 -12.78
C PRO A 162 -7.98 -24.74 -12.00
N THR A 163 -7.21 -25.58 -12.66
CA THR A 163 -6.03 -26.21 -12.06
C THR A 163 -4.92 -25.17 -11.82
N PRO A 164 -3.96 -25.42 -10.89
CA PRO A 164 -2.83 -24.53 -10.70
C PRO A 164 -2.06 -24.20 -11.99
N LYS A 165 -1.91 -25.18 -12.89
CA LYS A 165 -1.28 -24.99 -14.21
C LYS A 165 -2.07 -24.02 -15.09
N GLN A 166 -3.40 -24.12 -15.10
CA GLN A 166 -4.26 -23.19 -15.86
C GLN A 166 -4.19 -21.78 -15.27
N ILE A 167 -4.16 -21.66 -13.94
CA ILE A 167 -3.99 -20.36 -13.26
C ILE A 167 -2.63 -19.76 -13.62
N ALA A 168 -1.54 -20.52 -13.56
CA ALA A 168 -0.21 -20.05 -13.95
C ALA A 168 -0.19 -19.56 -15.40
N ALA A 169 -0.79 -20.34 -16.33
CA ALA A 169 -0.87 -19.92 -17.73
C ALA A 169 -1.67 -18.63 -17.92
N GLN A 170 -2.76 -18.45 -17.19
CA GLN A 170 -3.56 -17.20 -17.24
C GLN A 170 -2.76 -16.01 -16.68
N ILE A 171 -2.06 -16.17 -15.54
CA ILE A 171 -1.22 -15.13 -14.96
C ILE A 171 -0.14 -14.70 -15.96
N ILE A 172 0.58 -15.66 -16.53
CA ILE A 172 1.63 -15.39 -17.53
C ILE A 172 1.06 -14.73 -18.78
N GLY A 173 -0.08 -15.21 -19.28
CA GLY A 173 -0.73 -14.63 -20.44
C GLY A 173 -1.28 -13.21 -20.22
N ALA A 174 -1.54 -12.83 -18.98
CA ALA A 174 -1.97 -11.48 -18.60
C ALA A 174 -0.80 -10.51 -18.31
N ALA A 175 0.44 -11.00 -18.29
CA ALA A 175 1.62 -10.18 -18.05
C ALA A 175 1.87 -9.21 -19.20
N ARG A 176 2.32 -7.99 -18.91
CA ARG A 176 2.60 -6.90 -19.85
C ARG A 176 4.06 -6.48 -19.78
N GLY A 177 4.47 -5.66 -20.75
CA GLY A 177 5.83 -5.16 -20.85
C GLY A 177 6.84 -6.31 -20.93
N ASN A 178 7.84 -6.29 -20.07
CA ASN A 178 8.83 -7.36 -19.99
C ASN A 178 8.34 -8.63 -19.26
N GLY A 179 7.02 -8.86 -19.22
CA GLY A 179 6.43 -10.04 -18.57
C GLY A 179 6.26 -9.93 -17.06
N VAL A 180 6.40 -8.72 -16.48
CA VAL A 180 6.39 -8.50 -15.02
C VAL A 180 5.40 -7.45 -14.54
N GLU A 181 4.58 -6.92 -15.43
CA GLU A 181 3.53 -5.96 -15.11
C GLU A 181 2.14 -6.59 -15.31
N TRP A 182 1.29 -6.42 -14.34
CA TRP A 182 -0.11 -6.84 -14.40
C TRP A 182 -1.00 -5.67 -14.03
N LEU A 183 -2.13 -5.54 -14.71
CA LEU A 183 -3.19 -4.62 -14.34
C LEU A 183 -4.16 -5.32 -13.39
N GLY A 184 -4.52 -4.62 -12.33
CA GLY A 184 -5.46 -5.16 -11.35
C GLY A 184 -5.91 -4.13 -10.32
N PHE A 185 -6.72 -4.60 -9.39
CA PHE A 185 -7.12 -3.80 -8.25
C PHE A 185 -6.04 -3.87 -7.18
N ASP A 186 -5.35 -2.77 -6.99
CA ASP A 186 -4.31 -2.62 -5.98
C ASP A 186 -4.83 -1.82 -4.77
N LEU A 187 -4.49 -2.28 -3.58
CA LEU A 187 -4.93 -1.67 -2.34
C LEU A 187 -4.20 -0.33 -2.13
N ALA A 188 -4.96 0.71 -1.82
CA ALA A 188 -4.38 2.01 -1.50
C ALA A 188 -3.51 1.92 -0.23
N LYS A 189 -2.55 2.84 -0.07
CA LYS A 189 -1.62 2.86 1.07
C LYS A 189 -2.34 2.89 2.43
N ASP A 190 -3.50 3.53 2.50
CA ASP A 190 -4.35 3.59 3.69
C ASP A 190 -5.22 2.34 3.90
N CYS A 191 -5.11 1.36 3.00
CA CYS A 191 -5.88 0.12 3.00
C CYS A 191 -7.41 0.29 3.00
N THR A 192 -7.91 1.46 2.60
CA THR A 192 -9.36 1.77 2.64
C THR A 192 -10.07 1.60 1.30
N ARG A 193 -9.33 1.57 0.20
CA ARG A 193 -9.88 1.54 -1.17
C ARG A 193 -8.95 0.86 -2.14
N TYR A 194 -9.51 0.40 -3.26
CA TYR A 194 -8.76 -0.19 -4.37
C TYR A 194 -8.66 0.77 -5.54
N HIS A 195 -7.52 0.75 -6.21
CA HIS A 195 -7.27 1.45 -7.46
C HIS A 195 -7.00 0.43 -8.55
N PHE A 196 -7.61 0.60 -9.72
CA PHE A 196 -7.26 -0.19 -10.91
C PHE A 196 -6.03 0.44 -11.57
N ARG A 197 -4.90 -0.24 -11.46
CA ARG A 197 -3.59 0.22 -11.95
C ARG A 197 -2.64 -0.97 -12.09
N PRO A 198 -1.41 -0.79 -12.60
CA PRO A 198 -0.37 -1.79 -12.42
C PRO A 198 -0.27 -2.14 -10.93
N ILE A 199 -0.35 -3.45 -10.63
CA ILE A 199 -0.36 -3.93 -9.25
C ILE A 199 0.99 -3.65 -8.58
N SER A 200 0.96 -3.34 -7.29
CA SER A 200 2.14 -3.03 -6.48
C SER A 200 2.96 -4.28 -6.14
N PRO A 201 4.20 -4.12 -5.67
CA PRO A 201 5.00 -5.24 -5.15
C PRO A 201 4.52 -5.69 -3.75
N SER A 202 3.22 -5.89 -3.57
CA SER A 202 2.66 -6.42 -2.33
C SER A 202 2.53 -7.95 -2.39
N LEU A 203 2.50 -8.58 -1.22
CA LEU A 203 2.30 -10.03 -1.12
C LEU A 203 0.84 -10.42 -1.41
N TYR A 204 -0.12 -9.65 -0.90
CA TYR A 204 -1.54 -10.02 -0.96
C TYR A 204 -2.20 -9.76 -2.31
N SER A 205 -2.01 -8.56 -2.85
CA SER A 205 -2.69 -8.11 -4.07
C SER A 205 -1.71 -7.75 -5.19
N GLY A 206 -0.44 -8.14 -5.04
CA GLY A 206 0.61 -7.66 -5.91
C GLY A 206 1.51 -8.72 -6.52
N THR A 207 2.58 -8.24 -7.14
CA THR A 207 3.51 -9.08 -7.92
C THR A 207 4.25 -10.10 -7.08
N LEU A 208 4.54 -9.81 -5.79
CA LEU A 208 5.22 -10.78 -4.91
C LEU A 208 4.37 -12.02 -4.62
N GLY A 209 3.03 -11.88 -4.56
CA GLY A 209 2.14 -13.03 -4.48
C GLY A 209 2.21 -13.91 -5.73
N ILE A 210 2.32 -13.27 -6.89
CA ILE A 210 2.54 -13.98 -8.17
C ILE A 210 3.88 -14.72 -8.15
N ALA A 211 4.97 -14.05 -7.76
CA ALA A 211 6.29 -14.67 -7.66
C ALA A 211 6.28 -15.89 -6.72
N LEU A 212 5.63 -15.77 -5.56
CA LEU A 212 5.51 -16.87 -4.61
C LEU A 212 4.69 -18.03 -5.18
N PHE A 213 3.57 -17.74 -5.86
CA PHE A 213 2.78 -18.78 -6.51
C PHE A 213 3.60 -19.53 -7.58
N LEU A 214 4.34 -18.82 -8.44
CA LEU A 214 5.21 -19.44 -9.45
C LEU A 214 6.32 -20.25 -8.80
N ALA A 215 6.90 -19.79 -7.68
CA ALA A 215 7.89 -20.54 -6.92
C ALA A 215 7.31 -21.85 -6.35
N CYS A 216 6.08 -21.83 -5.85
CA CYS A 216 5.38 -23.02 -5.41
C CYS A 216 5.12 -23.99 -6.58
N MET A 217 4.80 -23.49 -7.77
CA MET A 217 4.64 -24.32 -8.97
C MET A 217 5.96 -25.03 -9.33
N LEU A 218 7.11 -24.36 -9.21
CA LEU A 218 8.42 -24.97 -9.45
C LEU A 218 8.80 -26.06 -8.43
N LYS A 219 8.31 -25.93 -7.19
CA LYS A 219 8.51 -26.92 -6.12
C LYS A 219 7.50 -28.08 -6.15
N SER A 220 6.40 -27.91 -6.88
CA SER A 220 5.39 -28.96 -7.00
C SER A 220 5.94 -30.17 -7.75
N THR A 221 5.54 -31.37 -7.33
CA THR A 221 5.88 -32.63 -7.99
C THR A 221 5.21 -32.81 -9.36
N ASP A 222 4.24 -31.97 -9.69
CA ASP A 222 3.62 -31.97 -11.01
C ASP A 222 4.61 -31.48 -12.07
N ALA A 223 4.93 -32.33 -13.02
CA ALA A 223 5.89 -32.03 -14.09
C ALA A 223 5.55 -30.71 -14.81
N VAL A 224 6.30 -29.67 -14.52
CA VAL A 224 6.34 -28.43 -15.30
C VAL A 224 7.28 -28.66 -16.46
N SER A 225 6.89 -28.30 -17.69
CA SER A 225 7.80 -28.47 -18.83
C SER A 225 9.02 -27.54 -18.69
N GLU A 226 10.18 -27.95 -19.19
CA GLU A 226 11.44 -27.20 -19.12
C GLU A 226 11.29 -25.75 -19.62
N LYS A 227 10.52 -25.53 -20.66
CA LYS A 227 10.20 -24.20 -21.18
C LYS A 227 9.47 -23.32 -20.15
N HIS A 228 8.56 -23.90 -19.38
CA HIS A 228 7.83 -23.15 -18.35
C HIS A 228 8.69 -22.95 -17.10
N ILE A 229 9.62 -23.85 -16.80
CA ILE A 229 10.57 -23.68 -15.69
C ILE A 229 11.37 -22.39 -15.91
N ASN A 230 12.04 -22.26 -17.04
CA ASN A 230 12.85 -21.07 -17.36
C ASN A 230 12.01 -19.78 -17.33
N LEU A 231 10.79 -19.83 -17.88
CA LEU A 231 9.90 -18.68 -17.88
C LEU A 231 9.49 -18.24 -16.47
N TYR A 232 9.17 -19.19 -15.58
CA TYR A 232 8.82 -18.89 -14.19
C TYR A 232 10.01 -18.34 -13.41
N GLU A 233 11.21 -18.92 -13.60
CA GLU A 233 12.45 -18.44 -13.00
C GLU A 233 12.74 -16.99 -13.40
N ASP A 234 12.69 -16.68 -14.69
CA ASP A 234 12.96 -15.34 -15.19
C ASP A 234 11.96 -14.32 -14.66
N GLN A 235 10.68 -14.67 -14.59
CA GLN A 235 9.66 -13.79 -14.02
C GLN A 235 9.86 -13.55 -12.52
N ILE A 236 10.18 -14.60 -11.75
CA ILE A 236 10.48 -14.47 -10.32
C ILE A 236 11.68 -13.54 -10.13
N LYS A 237 12.78 -13.74 -10.87
CA LYS A 237 13.96 -12.88 -10.80
C LYS A 237 13.62 -11.42 -11.09
N CYS A 238 12.87 -11.16 -12.17
CA CYS A 238 12.47 -9.80 -12.54
C CYS A 238 11.56 -9.15 -11.49
N ILE A 239 10.62 -9.88 -10.89
CA ILE A 239 9.75 -9.37 -9.82
C ILE A 239 10.55 -9.04 -8.56
N LEU A 240 11.56 -9.84 -8.21
CA LEU A 240 12.39 -9.64 -7.01
C LEU A 240 13.51 -8.61 -7.21
N ALA A 241 13.93 -8.35 -8.43
CA ALA A 241 15.05 -7.45 -8.74
C ALA A 241 14.94 -6.06 -8.07
N PRO A 242 13.78 -5.38 -8.02
CA PRO A 242 13.65 -4.10 -7.32
C PRO A 242 13.93 -4.21 -5.80
N LEU A 243 13.57 -5.32 -5.15
CA LEU A 243 13.89 -5.56 -3.74
C LEU A 243 15.37 -5.87 -3.57
N PHE A 244 15.94 -6.71 -4.41
CA PHE A 244 17.37 -7.09 -4.35
C PHE A 244 18.33 -5.91 -4.60
N SER A 245 17.83 -4.79 -5.16
CA SER A 245 18.61 -3.55 -5.21
C SER A 245 19.05 -3.03 -3.83
N PHE A 246 18.35 -3.46 -2.77
CA PHE A 246 18.68 -3.11 -1.38
C PHE A 246 19.71 -4.06 -0.73
N ALA A 247 20.17 -5.11 -1.40
CA ALA A 247 21.16 -6.05 -0.85
C ALA A 247 22.55 -5.40 -0.65
N SER A 248 22.94 -4.45 -1.50
CA SER A 248 24.28 -3.85 -1.54
C SER A 248 24.34 -2.51 -0.81
N ARG A 249 24.06 -2.47 0.49
CA ARG A 249 24.15 -1.27 1.36
C ARG A 249 23.55 -0.01 0.70
N PRO A 250 22.26 0.06 0.51
CA PRO A 250 21.62 1.18 -0.17
C PRO A 250 21.80 2.48 0.60
N PRO A 251 21.70 3.64 -0.07
CA PRO A 251 21.65 4.93 0.61
C PRO A 251 20.48 4.97 1.61
N LYS A 252 20.73 5.49 2.82
CA LYS A 252 19.69 5.61 3.87
C LYS A 252 18.43 6.33 3.38
N ALA A 253 18.58 7.32 2.49
CA ALA A 253 17.47 8.05 1.92
C ALA A 253 16.54 7.15 1.06
N ASP A 254 17.09 6.17 0.36
CA ASP A 254 16.31 5.25 -0.47
C ASP A 254 15.57 4.23 0.38
N VAL A 255 16.19 3.70 1.44
CA VAL A 255 15.52 2.84 2.42
C VAL A 255 14.39 3.60 3.13
N ALA A 256 14.65 4.84 3.58
CA ALA A 256 13.62 5.68 4.19
C ALA A 256 12.47 6.00 3.22
N ARG A 257 12.77 6.17 1.92
CA ARG A 257 11.76 6.35 0.88
C ARG A 257 10.95 5.07 0.68
N TRP A 258 11.57 3.90 0.67
CA TRP A 258 10.91 2.62 0.56
C TRP A 258 9.90 2.41 1.69
N TRP A 259 10.29 2.67 2.96
CA TRP A 259 9.38 2.59 4.11
C TRP A 259 8.19 3.55 4.01
N ARG A 260 8.41 4.80 3.55
CA ARG A 260 7.36 5.83 3.48
C ARG A 260 6.34 5.63 2.36
N ASN A 261 6.72 4.92 1.31
CA ASN A 261 5.88 4.83 0.10
C ASN A 261 4.85 3.69 0.12
N GLN A 262 4.77 2.92 1.19
CA GLN A 262 3.88 1.77 1.30
C GLN A 262 3.32 1.61 2.71
N PRO A 263 2.23 0.80 2.91
CA PRO A 263 1.80 0.39 4.23
C PRO A 263 2.90 -0.37 4.97
N MET A 264 2.97 -0.26 6.29
CA MET A 264 3.96 -0.99 7.09
C MET A 264 3.61 -2.46 7.27
N GLY A 265 2.31 -2.78 7.27
CA GLY A 265 1.81 -4.12 7.52
C GLY A 265 1.98 -5.09 6.35
N LEU A 266 1.26 -6.21 6.43
CA LEU A 266 1.36 -7.30 5.44
C LEU A 266 0.92 -6.89 4.02
N ALA A 267 0.12 -5.83 3.88
CA ALA A 267 -0.20 -5.27 2.57
C ALA A 267 0.96 -4.48 1.92
N GLY A 268 2.07 -4.28 2.63
CA GLY A 268 3.23 -3.53 2.15
C GLY A 268 4.55 -4.10 2.66
N ALA A 269 5.29 -3.30 3.44
CA ALA A 269 6.66 -3.62 3.89
C ALA A 269 6.79 -4.96 4.60
N ALA A 270 5.91 -5.26 5.55
CA ALA A 270 5.92 -6.53 6.27
C ALA A 270 5.71 -7.72 5.33
N GLY A 271 4.81 -7.60 4.33
CA GLY A 271 4.59 -8.64 3.33
C GLY A 271 5.82 -8.85 2.45
N GLN A 272 6.55 -7.79 2.10
CA GLN A 272 7.78 -7.88 1.33
C GLN A 272 8.91 -8.55 2.14
N LEU A 273 9.10 -8.17 3.40
CA LEU A 273 10.06 -8.82 4.31
C LEU A 273 9.71 -10.30 4.52
N LEU A 274 8.43 -10.62 4.69
CA LEU A 274 7.97 -12.01 4.79
C LEU A 274 8.28 -12.80 3.51
N THR A 275 8.10 -12.18 2.35
CA THR A 275 8.40 -12.80 1.06
C THR A 275 9.88 -13.11 0.94
N LEU A 276 10.78 -12.20 1.32
CA LEU A 276 12.23 -12.46 1.32
C LEU A 276 12.58 -13.66 2.19
N HIS A 277 12.03 -13.76 3.41
CA HIS A 277 12.24 -14.91 4.28
C HIS A 277 11.69 -16.23 3.68
N ILE A 278 10.53 -16.19 3.02
CA ILE A 278 9.98 -17.38 2.35
C ILE A 278 10.89 -17.82 1.21
N PHE A 279 11.40 -16.91 0.37
CA PHE A 279 12.32 -17.24 -0.72
C PHE A 279 13.65 -17.77 -0.21
N GLU A 280 14.17 -17.25 0.91
CA GLU A 280 15.32 -17.80 1.62
C GLU A 280 15.08 -19.29 2.00
N THR A 281 13.93 -19.59 2.59
CA THR A 281 13.58 -20.95 3.07
C THR A 281 13.23 -21.91 1.94
N LEU A 282 12.69 -21.41 0.82
CA LEU A 282 12.37 -22.24 -0.34
C LEU A 282 13.62 -22.82 -1.00
N ASN A 283 14.79 -22.22 -0.81
CA ASN A 283 16.06 -22.70 -1.36
C ASN A 283 15.96 -23.04 -2.86
N LEU A 284 15.57 -22.06 -3.66
CA LEU A 284 15.48 -22.18 -5.11
C LEU A 284 16.89 -22.01 -5.72
N PRO A 285 17.32 -22.89 -6.66
CA PRO A 285 18.70 -22.89 -7.17
C PRO A 285 19.14 -21.56 -7.82
N PHE A 286 18.19 -20.80 -8.34
CA PHE A 286 18.41 -19.54 -9.05
C PHE A 286 18.25 -18.29 -8.17
N ILE A 287 18.00 -18.44 -6.86
CA ILE A 287 17.92 -17.35 -5.89
C ILE A 287 18.96 -17.58 -4.81
N ASP A 288 19.88 -16.63 -4.67
CA ASP A 288 20.84 -16.65 -3.60
C ASP A 288 20.15 -16.24 -2.27
N LYS A 289 20.17 -17.15 -1.30
CA LYS A 289 19.61 -16.92 0.05
C LYS A 289 20.27 -15.74 0.78
N TYR A 290 21.56 -15.50 0.54
CA TYR A 290 22.26 -14.39 1.19
C TYR A 290 21.79 -13.03 0.66
N ILE A 291 21.43 -12.94 -0.61
CA ILE A 291 20.80 -11.71 -1.14
C ILE A 291 19.48 -11.43 -0.45
N CYS A 292 18.67 -12.46 -0.16
CA CYS A 292 17.43 -12.29 0.60
C CYS A 292 17.69 -11.79 2.02
N GLN A 293 18.67 -12.37 2.71
CA GLN A 293 19.06 -11.99 4.07
C GLN A 293 19.61 -10.57 4.13
N ASP A 294 20.59 -10.24 3.27
CA ASP A 294 21.19 -8.91 3.20
C ASP A 294 20.15 -7.84 2.87
N THR A 295 19.23 -8.12 1.94
CA THR A 295 18.13 -7.22 1.61
C THR A 295 17.26 -6.96 2.83
N ALA A 296 16.82 -8.00 3.52
CA ALA A 296 15.97 -7.89 4.69
C ALA A 296 16.66 -7.12 5.83
N THR A 297 17.93 -7.42 6.11
CA THR A 297 18.72 -6.75 7.15
C THR A 297 18.89 -5.26 6.82
N ASN A 298 19.32 -4.92 5.60
CA ASN A 298 19.51 -3.53 5.19
C ASN A 298 18.20 -2.70 5.25
N LEU A 299 17.07 -3.32 4.93
CA LEU A 299 15.76 -2.67 5.06
C LEU A 299 15.40 -2.44 6.53
N VAL A 300 15.65 -3.40 7.42
CA VAL A 300 15.39 -3.28 8.87
C VAL A 300 16.26 -2.22 9.50
N ASP A 301 17.57 -2.18 9.18
CA ASP A 301 18.54 -1.21 9.70
C ASP A 301 18.18 0.24 9.36
N GLY A 302 17.49 0.45 8.26
CA GLY A 302 17.03 1.77 7.83
C GLY A 302 15.65 2.17 8.34
N PHE A 303 15.06 1.43 9.27
CA PHE A 303 13.74 1.74 9.82
C PHE A 303 13.77 2.98 10.72
N ASP A 304 12.84 3.91 10.48
CA ASP A 304 12.66 5.10 11.32
C ASP A 304 11.74 4.79 12.50
N LEU A 305 12.28 4.76 13.70
CA LEU A 305 11.54 4.47 14.93
C LEU A 305 10.39 5.46 15.20
N ALA A 306 10.50 6.72 14.77
CA ALA A 306 9.44 7.70 14.92
C ALA A 306 8.16 7.32 14.15
N SER A 307 8.29 6.49 13.11
CA SER A 307 7.14 6.00 12.36
C SER A 307 6.29 4.97 13.11
N ILE A 308 6.75 4.40 14.22
CA ILE A 308 5.95 3.49 15.05
C ILE A 308 4.71 4.20 15.60
N GLU A 309 4.89 5.43 16.14
CA GLU A 309 3.82 6.20 16.76
C GLU A 309 2.84 6.80 15.74
N THR A 310 3.31 7.06 14.54
CA THR A 310 2.52 7.73 13.49
C THR A 310 1.78 6.77 12.56
N SER A 311 2.08 5.48 12.64
CA SER A 311 1.49 4.44 11.79
C SER A 311 0.33 3.73 12.48
N PRO A 312 -0.65 3.22 11.71
CA PRO A 312 -1.71 2.38 12.25
C PRO A 312 -1.11 1.17 13.00
N PRO A 313 -1.74 0.69 14.08
CA PRO A 313 -1.22 -0.46 14.82
C PRO A 313 -1.53 -1.82 14.18
N PHE A 314 -2.35 -1.89 13.13
CA PHE A 314 -2.96 -3.11 12.60
C PHE A 314 -2.00 -4.06 11.86
N ILE A 315 -2.44 -5.31 11.63
CA ILE A 315 -1.63 -6.32 10.93
C ILE A 315 -1.49 -6.02 9.44
N LEU A 316 -2.60 -5.69 8.76
CA LEU A 316 -2.57 -5.50 7.31
C LEU A 316 -1.86 -4.21 6.90
N SER A 317 -2.19 -3.10 7.56
CA SER A 317 -1.74 -1.76 7.17
C SER A 317 -0.62 -1.21 8.03
N GLY A 318 -0.38 -1.76 9.23
CA GLY A 318 0.39 -1.12 10.26
C GLY A 318 1.48 -1.96 10.91
N THR A 319 1.93 -1.47 12.06
CA THR A 319 3.15 -1.95 12.75
C THR A 319 3.03 -3.37 13.30
N ALA A 320 1.84 -3.84 13.70
CA ALA A 320 1.66 -5.22 14.16
C ALA A 320 2.02 -6.26 13.09
N GLY A 321 1.81 -5.93 11.81
CA GLY A 321 2.17 -6.81 10.69
C GLY A 321 3.66 -7.05 10.57
N LEU A 322 4.51 -6.13 11.03
CA LEU A 322 5.97 -6.26 10.98
C LEU A 322 6.51 -7.31 11.96
N ILE A 323 5.81 -7.57 13.07
CA ILE A 323 6.32 -8.44 14.13
C ILE A 323 6.66 -9.84 13.59
N GLY A 324 5.75 -10.45 12.83
CA GLY A 324 6.00 -11.78 12.29
C GLY A 324 7.27 -11.88 11.43
N PRO A 325 7.41 -11.07 10.38
CA PRO A 325 8.63 -11.01 9.57
C PRO A 325 9.90 -10.70 10.36
N LEU A 326 9.86 -9.69 11.27
CA LEU A 326 11.02 -9.32 12.08
C LEU A 326 11.53 -10.48 12.95
N LEU A 327 10.62 -11.22 13.59
CA LEU A 327 10.97 -12.40 14.39
C LEU A 327 11.49 -13.56 13.53
N LYS A 328 11.22 -13.57 12.24
CA LYS A 328 11.72 -14.58 11.28
C LYS A 328 13.10 -14.23 10.73
N ILE A 329 13.41 -12.95 10.56
CA ILE A 329 14.75 -12.47 10.20
C ILE A 329 15.76 -12.82 11.31
N ASP A 330 15.31 -12.78 12.58
CA ASP A 330 16.02 -13.29 13.75
C ASP A 330 17.40 -12.66 14.00
N SER A 331 17.62 -11.40 13.58
CA SER A 331 18.81 -10.62 13.96
C SER A 331 18.53 -9.84 15.27
N ASP A 332 19.59 -9.42 15.99
CA ASP A 332 19.44 -8.63 17.20
C ASP A 332 18.68 -7.34 16.96
N GLU A 333 18.91 -6.67 15.83
CA GLU A 333 18.24 -5.45 15.40
C GLU A 333 16.76 -5.71 15.13
N SER A 334 16.42 -6.79 14.42
CA SER A 334 15.04 -7.13 14.11
C SER A 334 14.25 -7.53 15.36
N ILE A 335 14.83 -8.27 16.29
CA ILE A 335 14.22 -8.63 17.57
C ILE A 335 14.03 -7.38 18.44
N SER A 336 15.04 -6.49 18.50
CA SER A 336 14.94 -5.21 19.22
C SER A 336 13.81 -4.34 18.65
N LEU A 337 13.70 -4.25 17.32
CA LEU A 337 12.63 -3.51 16.66
C LEU A 337 11.26 -4.13 16.94
N ALA A 338 11.14 -5.46 16.85
CA ALA A 338 9.90 -6.18 17.17
C ALA A 338 9.47 -5.92 18.63
N SER A 339 10.42 -5.88 19.56
CA SER A 339 10.16 -5.58 20.98
C SER A 339 9.67 -4.14 21.19
N LYS A 340 10.25 -3.15 20.51
CA LYS A 340 9.81 -1.75 20.57
C LYS A 340 8.39 -1.60 20.00
N ILE A 341 8.10 -2.23 18.86
CA ILE A 341 6.75 -2.28 18.29
C ILE A 341 5.78 -2.95 19.28
N GLY A 342 6.18 -4.08 19.88
CA GLY A 342 5.36 -4.79 20.86
C GLY A 342 5.01 -3.91 22.07
N ASN A 343 5.96 -3.16 22.61
CA ASN A 343 5.72 -2.23 23.71
C ASN A 343 4.72 -1.13 23.33
N HIS A 344 4.84 -0.57 22.13
CA HIS A 344 3.88 0.42 21.62
C HIS A 344 2.47 -0.18 21.45
N LEU A 345 2.36 -1.38 20.87
CA LEU A 345 1.07 -2.06 20.71
C LEU A 345 0.41 -2.38 22.06
N ALA A 346 1.18 -2.76 23.08
CA ALA A 346 0.68 -2.98 24.43
C ALA A 346 0.08 -1.69 25.04
N GLN A 347 0.71 -0.53 24.79
CA GLN A 347 0.17 0.77 25.21
C GLN A 347 -1.12 1.11 24.47
N VAL A 348 -1.16 0.89 23.15
CA VAL A 348 -2.37 1.11 22.33
C VAL A 348 -3.54 0.28 22.86
N LEU A 349 -3.33 -1.01 23.13
CA LEU A 349 -4.38 -1.88 23.69
C LEU A 349 -4.88 -1.45 25.07
N GLN A 350 -4.02 -0.84 25.89
CA GLN A 350 -4.43 -0.32 27.20
C GLN A 350 -5.23 0.99 27.13
N THR A 351 -4.90 1.85 26.16
CA THR A 351 -5.50 3.18 26.03
C THR A 351 -6.80 3.20 25.21
N GLN A 352 -6.93 2.29 24.26
CA GLN A 352 -8.05 2.27 23.28
C GLN A 352 -8.95 1.04 23.49
N LYS A 353 -9.47 0.84 24.69
CA LYS A 353 -10.24 -0.37 25.07
C LYS A 353 -11.52 -0.59 24.26
N ASP A 354 -12.15 0.44 23.72
CA ASP A 354 -13.49 0.38 23.15
C ASP A 354 -13.61 0.69 21.64
N ASP A 355 -12.49 1.12 20.99
CA ASP A 355 -12.55 1.68 19.62
C ASP A 355 -12.17 0.70 18.50
N HIS A 356 -11.73 -0.52 18.82
CA HIS A 356 -11.27 -1.48 17.81
C HIS A 356 -12.27 -2.60 17.57
N SER A 357 -12.47 -2.94 16.29
CA SER A 357 -13.18 -4.18 15.92
C SER A 357 -12.46 -5.41 16.49
N ASP A 358 -13.19 -6.49 16.74
CA ASP A 358 -12.62 -7.74 17.27
C ASP A 358 -11.85 -8.56 16.21
N GLY A 359 -11.74 -8.07 14.96
CA GLY A 359 -11.15 -8.80 13.82
C GLY A 359 -9.64 -9.02 13.90
N PHE A 360 -9.16 -9.96 13.07
CA PHE A 360 -7.72 -10.28 12.97
C PHE A 360 -6.93 -9.18 12.27
N GLU A 361 -7.46 -8.62 11.20
CA GLU A 361 -6.71 -7.73 10.31
C GLU A 361 -6.58 -6.31 10.86
N MET A 362 -7.71 -5.73 11.28
CA MET A 362 -7.81 -4.35 11.75
C MET A 362 -8.38 -4.27 13.16
N GLY A 363 -8.30 -5.34 13.92
CA GLY A 363 -8.90 -5.44 15.23
C GLY A 363 -7.95 -5.88 16.32
N ARG A 364 -8.50 -5.88 17.53
CA ARG A 364 -7.80 -6.20 18.79
C ARG A 364 -7.12 -7.58 18.76
N LEU A 365 -7.78 -8.59 18.17
CA LEU A 365 -7.26 -9.94 18.09
C LEU A 365 -5.91 -10.02 17.36
N GLY A 366 -5.75 -9.28 16.26
CA GLY A 366 -4.49 -9.22 15.52
C GLY A 366 -3.36 -8.63 16.34
N LEU A 367 -3.65 -7.61 17.14
CA LEU A 367 -2.66 -6.99 18.03
C LEU A 367 -2.22 -7.94 19.14
N GLU A 368 -3.14 -8.66 19.74
CA GLU A 368 -2.85 -9.64 20.80
C GLU A 368 -2.01 -10.82 20.29
N ILE A 369 -2.27 -11.28 19.05
CA ILE A 369 -1.44 -12.29 18.40
C ILE A 369 -0.03 -11.80 18.17
N ALA A 370 0.11 -10.58 17.64
CA ALA A 370 1.41 -9.96 17.41
C ALA A 370 2.21 -9.87 18.73
N LEU A 371 1.56 -9.41 19.80
CA LEU A 371 2.16 -9.33 21.13
C LEU A 371 2.57 -10.68 21.69
N SER A 372 1.71 -11.71 21.60
CA SER A 372 2.05 -13.05 22.08
C SER A 372 3.27 -13.63 21.37
N ARG A 373 3.47 -13.33 20.09
CA ARG A 373 4.66 -13.77 19.35
C ARG A 373 5.93 -13.11 19.84
N VAL A 374 5.90 -11.81 20.15
CA VAL A 374 7.05 -11.12 20.76
C VAL A 374 7.36 -11.70 22.11
N GLN A 375 6.36 -11.90 22.98
CA GLN A 375 6.53 -12.51 24.31
C GLN A 375 7.19 -13.89 24.23
N PHE A 376 6.68 -14.74 23.36
CA PHE A 376 7.22 -16.09 23.19
C PHE A 376 8.69 -16.08 22.80
N LYS A 377 9.09 -15.17 21.89
CA LYS A 377 10.48 -15.10 21.41
C LYS A 377 11.42 -14.42 22.39
N THR A 378 10.97 -13.39 23.10
CA THR A 378 11.85 -12.57 23.97
C THR A 378 11.84 -13.00 25.43
N GLY A 379 10.93 -13.87 25.84
CA GLY A 379 10.78 -14.30 27.23
C GLY A 379 10.28 -13.20 28.18
N HIS A 380 9.99 -12.00 27.67
CA HIS A 380 9.49 -10.89 28.50
C HIS A 380 7.97 -10.97 28.61
N PRO A 381 7.40 -11.00 29.83
CA PRO A 381 5.95 -10.97 30.00
C PRO A 381 5.42 -9.56 29.70
N ASN A 382 5.01 -9.32 28.46
CA ASN A 382 4.11 -8.20 28.21
C ASN A 382 2.75 -8.54 28.84
N ARG A 383 2.17 -7.63 29.60
CA ARG A 383 1.08 -7.80 30.57
C ARG A 383 -0.30 -8.26 30.03
N VAL A 384 -0.38 -8.95 28.92
CA VAL A 384 -1.63 -9.55 28.45
C VAL A 384 -1.67 -11.00 28.94
N SER A 385 -2.39 -11.25 30.04
CA SER A 385 -2.45 -12.58 30.62
C SER A 385 -3.29 -13.51 29.75
N SER A 386 -2.97 -14.81 29.80
CA SER A 386 -3.76 -15.88 29.17
C SER A 386 -5.24 -15.85 29.62
N THR A 387 -5.48 -15.34 30.81
CA THR A 387 -6.82 -15.16 31.40
C THR A 387 -7.62 -14.09 30.68
N GLU A 388 -6.98 -12.98 30.26
CA GLU A 388 -7.65 -11.91 29.50
C GLU A 388 -8.02 -12.35 28.08
N LYS A 389 -7.19 -13.20 27.43
CA LYS A 389 -7.52 -13.83 26.14
C LYS A 389 -8.75 -14.72 26.25
N LEU A 390 -8.85 -15.51 27.30
CA LEU A 390 -10.00 -16.39 27.56
C LEU A 390 -11.27 -15.61 27.85
N ILE A 391 -11.19 -14.50 28.61
CA ILE A 391 -12.31 -13.60 28.88
C ILE A 391 -12.81 -12.96 27.58
N MET A 392 -11.92 -12.53 26.71
CA MET A 392 -12.27 -11.93 25.42
C MET A 392 -12.95 -12.93 24.49
N LEU A 393 -12.46 -14.16 24.39
CA LEU A 393 -13.11 -15.24 23.63
C LEU A 393 -14.49 -15.58 24.21
N ASP A 394 -14.63 -15.63 25.53
CA ASP A 394 -15.90 -15.86 26.22
C ASP A 394 -16.89 -14.71 25.96
N ASP A 395 -16.43 -13.46 25.95
CA ASP A 395 -17.27 -12.29 25.62
C ASP A 395 -17.72 -12.28 24.15
N VAL A 396 -16.82 -12.62 23.20
CA VAL A 396 -17.19 -12.80 21.79
C VAL A 396 -18.22 -13.91 21.66
N PHE A 397 -17.99 -15.05 22.35
CA PHE A 397 -18.90 -16.19 22.34
C PHE A 397 -20.27 -15.87 22.95
N LYS A 398 -20.32 -15.11 24.03
CA LYS A 398 -21.55 -14.61 24.65
C LYS A 398 -22.30 -13.62 23.75
N ARG A 399 -21.60 -12.79 23.01
CA ARG A 399 -22.19 -11.86 22.02
C ARG A 399 -22.78 -12.61 20.83
N VAL A 400 -22.07 -13.59 20.30
CA VAL A 400 -22.53 -14.44 19.20
C VAL A 400 -23.74 -15.26 19.59
N ASN A 401 -23.78 -15.80 20.82
CA ASN A 401 -24.90 -16.62 21.32
C ASN A 401 -26.13 -15.81 21.78
N ARG A 402 -26.00 -14.51 22.03
CA ARG A 402 -27.17 -13.66 22.25
C ARG A 402 -27.86 -13.49 20.91
N LYS A 403 -29.07 -14.01 20.75
CA LYS A 403 -29.95 -13.94 19.55
C LYS A 403 -30.29 -12.51 19.09
N SER A 404 -29.38 -11.60 19.22
CA SER A 404 -29.46 -10.24 18.68
C SER A 404 -29.03 -10.29 17.21
N PRO A 405 -29.70 -9.63 16.28
CA PRO A 405 -29.18 -9.53 14.93
C PRO A 405 -27.74 -9.02 15.00
N LEU A 406 -26.81 -9.74 14.37
CA LEU A 406 -25.38 -9.42 14.36
C LEU A 406 -25.08 -8.47 13.17
N PRO A 407 -25.48 -7.19 13.19
CA PRO A 407 -25.25 -6.30 12.05
C PRO A 407 -23.76 -5.93 11.88
N GLU A 408 -22.92 -6.23 12.87
CA GLU A 408 -21.54 -5.75 12.95
C GLU A 408 -20.49 -6.84 12.73
N TYR A 409 -20.84 -8.12 12.66
CA TYR A 409 -19.86 -9.19 12.44
C TYR A 409 -19.80 -9.63 10.97
N HIS A 410 -18.66 -9.42 10.38
CA HIS A 410 -18.33 -10.00 9.08
C HIS A 410 -17.91 -11.47 9.25
N PHE A 411 -18.25 -12.34 8.28
CA PHE A 411 -17.87 -13.75 8.31
C PHE A 411 -16.47 -14.03 7.76
N GLY A 412 -15.79 -13.02 7.20
CA GLY A 412 -14.47 -13.16 6.58
C GLY A 412 -13.34 -13.43 7.58
N VAL A 413 -12.24 -14.02 7.08
CA VAL A 413 -11.04 -14.32 7.87
C VAL A 413 -10.41 -13.03 8.44
N PHE A 414 -10.44 -11.94 7.68
CA PHE A 414 -9.75 -10.72 8.03
C PHE A 414 -10.53 -9.85 9.05
N HIS A 415 -11.84 -9.73 8.88
CA HIS A 415 -12.68 -8.81 9.66
C HIS A 415 -13.69 -9.51 10.56
N GLY A 416 -13.72 -10.85 10.58
CA GLY A 416 -14.83 -11.53 11.18
C GLY A 416 -14.54 -12.83 11.92
N LEU A 417 -15.62 -13.55 12.17
CA LEU A 417 -15.68 -14.77 12.99
C LEU A 417 -14.76 -15.89 12.51
N SER A 418 -14.54 -16.02 11.19
CA SER A 418 -13.63 -17.05 10.65
C SER A 418 -12.18 -16.82 11.06
N GLY A 419 -11.72 -15.55 11.14
CA GLY A 419 -10.39 -15.21 11.63
C GLY A 419 -10.21 -15.52 13.11
N ILE A 420 -11.24 -15.27 13.91
CA ILE A 420 -11.29 -15.62 15.33
C ILE A 420 -11.20 -17.14 15.48
N GLY A 421 -12.00 -17.90 14.72
CA GLY A 421 -12.00 -19.37 14.76
C GLY A 421 -10.65 -19.99 14.37
N LEU A 422 -10.00 -19.51 13.30
CA LEU A 422 -8.69 -19.99 12.87
C LEU A 422 -7.61 -19.73 13.91
N ASN A 423 -7.68 -18.60 14.61
CA ASN A 423 -6.70 -18.27 15.62
C ASN A 423 -6.84 -19.12 16.89
N THR A 424 -8.07 -19.45 17.31
CA THR A 424 -8.30 -20.33 18.45
C THR A 424 -7.76 -21.75 18.24
N LEU A 425 -7.68 -22.21 16.98
CA LEU A 425 -7.09 -23.50 16.62
C LEU A 425 -5.55 -23.51 16.68
N ASN A 426 -4.90 -22.36 16.57
CA ASN A 426 -3.44 -22.25 16.46
C ASN A 426 -2.74 -21.77 17.75
N THR A 427 -3.42 -21.72 18.90
CA THR A 427 -2.78 -21.35 20.18
C THR A 427 -2.01 -22.52 20.77
N PRO A 428 -0.72 -22.37 21.11
CA PRO A 428 0.14 -23.48 21.57
C PRO A 428 -0.08 -23.90 23.03
N GLU A 429 -1.11 -23.45 23.72
CA GLU A 429 -1.26 -23.66 25.15
C GLU A 429 -2.25 -24.75 25.56
N SER A 430 -2.02 -25.32 26.74
CA SER A 430 -2.67 -26.45 27.42
C SER A 430 -4.19 -26.34 27.67
N ASN A 431 -4.84 -25.31 27.18
CA ASN A 431 -6.31 -25.15 27.19
C ASN A 431 -6.97 -25.48 25.85
N PHE A 432 -6.37 -26.41 25.10
CA PHE A 432 -6.82 -26.91 23.81
C PHE A 432 -8.31 -27.31 23.79
N THR A 433 -8.83 -27.80 24.90
CA THR A 433 -10.23 -28.23 25.01
C THR A 433 -11.22 -27.08 24.97
N LEU A 434 -10.95 -25.99 25.68
CA LEU A 434 -11.83 -24.81 25.70
C LEU A 434 -11.77 -24.03 24.37
N CYS A 435 -10.57 -23.91 23.79
CA CYS A 435 -10.40 -23.30 22.47
C CYS A 435 -11.07 -24.12 21.35
N ASN A 436 -11.01 -25.45 21.42
CA ASN A 436 -11.71 -26.33 20.48
C ASN A 436 -13.23 -26.25 20.63
N ILE A 437 -13.76 -26.20 21.84
CA ILE A 437 -15.20 -26.05 22.08
C ILE A 437 -15.68 -24.70 21.54
N ALA A 438 -14.94 -23.63 21.78
CA ALA A 438 -15.26 -22.30 21.27
C ALA A 438 -15.17 -22.23 19.72
N SER A 439 -14.15 -22.85 19.11
CA SER A 439 -14.00 -22.86 17.64
C SER A 439 -15.06 -23.73 16.97
N VAL A 440 -15.40 -24.90 17.53
CA VAL A 440 -16.49 -25.75 17.02
C VAL A 440 -17.86 -25.07 17.17
N GLY A 441 -18.08 -24.37 18.27
CA GLY A 441 -19.30 -23.57 18.48
C GLY A 441 -19.44 -22.45 17.45
N LEU A 442 -18.36 -21.70 17.18
CA LEU A 442 -18.31 -20.67 16.14
C LEU A 442 -18.52 -21.27 14.73
N TRP A 443 -17.90 -22.41 14.42
CA TRP A 443 -18.10 -23.11 13.15
C TRP A 443 -19.56 -23.57 12.97
N ASN A 444 -20.13 -24.21 13.98
CA ASN A 444 -21.52 -24.67 13.94
C ASN A 444 -22.50 -23.49 13.78
N HIS A 445 -22.21 -22.36 14.40
CA HIS A 445 -23.02 -21.14 14.24
C HIS A 445 -22.89 -20.54 12.84
N MET A 446 -21.68 -20.57 12.24
CA MET A 446 -21.45 -20.11 10.87
C MET A 446 -22.11 -20.99 9.80
N ILE A 447 -22.23 -22.31 10.05
CA ILE A 447 -22.88 -23.27 9.13
C ILE A 447 -24.40 -23.20 9.25
N SER A 448 -24.95 -22.78 10.38
CA SER A 448 -26.42 -22.68 10.63
C SER A 448 -27.05 -21.40 10.08
N TYR A 449 -26.26 -20.49 9.51
CA TYR A 449 -26.68 -19.29 8.78
C TYR A 449 -26.40 -19.44 7.29
#